data_c8ff2719a6903deaefb2a701885319df
#
_entry.id   c8ff2719a6903deaefb2a701885319df
#
_cell.length_a   1.000
_cell.length_b   1.000
_cell.length_c   1.000
_cell.angle_alpha   90.00
_cell.angle_beta   90.00
_cell.angle_gamma   90.00
#
_symmetry.space_group_name_H-M   'P 1'
#
loop_
_entity.id
_entity.type
_entity.pdbx_description
1 polymer ?
#
loop_
_entity_poly.entity_id
_entity_poly.type
_entity_poly.pdbx_seq_one_letter_code
_entity_poly.pdbx_strand_id
1 'polypeptide(L)'
;KHPNLLLLLVPRHPERFNPVADLIEKANFHFIRRSTGEIPSENTQVILGDTMGELMLMYGISDIAFVGGSLVKHGGHNPLEPLAFKLPVVSGKHTFNFPEVFTSLLEVQGVLQINSTEKALAEIIDKLLNSKEARQRLGNAGYEVLIENRGALQRLLDLLHPYLTNISENHK
;
A
#
# COMPACT_ATOMS: atom_id res chain seq x y z
N LYS A 1 -14.22 12.14 13.94
CA LYS A 1 -14.71 13.03 12.88
C LYS A 1 -15.43 12.25 11.76
N HIS A 2 -15.06 10.98 11.53
CA HIS A 2 -15.59 10.10 10.47
C HIS A 2 -16.17 8.84 11.11
N PRO A 3 -17.43 8.85 11.58
CA PRO A 3 -18.01 7.72 12.31
C PRO A 3 -18.14 6.45 11.46
N ASN A 4 -18.24 6.60 10.14
CA ASN A 4 -18.38 5.48 9.20
C ASN A 4 -17.02 5.05 8.58
N LEU A 5 -15.89 5.50 9.13
CA LEU A 5 -14.58 5.09 8.65
C LEU A 5 -14.29 3.65 9.08
N LEU A 6 -13.98 2.81 8.11
CA LEU A 6 -13.52 1.45 8.32
C LEU A 6 -12.01 1.36 8.06
N LEU A 7 -11.26 0.89 9.04
CA LEU A 7 -9.83 0.64 8.90
C LEU A 7 -9.60 -0.83 8.50
N LEU A 8 -8.96 -1.05 7.36
CA LEU A 8 -8.39 -2.35 7.00
C LEU A 8 -6.94 -2.37 7.47
N LEU A 9 -6.66 -3.11 8.55
CA LEU A 9 -5.33 -3.19 9.14
C LEU A 9 -4.69 -4.54 8.81
N VAL A 10 -3.66 -4.52 7.96
CA VAL A 10 -3.03 -5.73 7.43
C VAL A 10 -1.58 -5.82 7.89
N PRO A 11 -1.28 -6.57 8.96
CA PRO A 11 0.10 -6.81 9.38
C PRO A 11 0.82 -7.70 8.35
N ARG A 12 2.07 -7.35 8.03
CA ARG A 12 2.85 -8.04 7.01
C ARG A 12 3.20 -9.49 7.40
N HIS A 13 3.41 -9.74 8.69
CA HIS A 13 3.95 -11.01 9.20
C HIS A 13 2.92 -11.72 10.08
N PRO A 14 2.70 -13.04 9.89
CA PRO A 14 1.71 -13.80 10.65
C PRO A 14 1.89 -13.75 12.17
N GLU A 15 3.14 -13.70 12.65
CA GLU A 15 3.45 -13.58 14.08
C GLU A 15 2.94 -12.27 14.71
N ARG A 16 2.57 -11.28 13.88
CA ARG A 16 2.01 -10.00 14.34
C ARG A 16 0.48 -10.02 14.46
N PHE A 17 -0.21 -11.03 13.93
CA PHE A 17 -1.68 -11.03 13.87
C PHE A 17 -2.31 -10.96 15.26
N ASN A 18 -1.91 -11.84 16.18
CA ASN A 18 -2.43 -11.82 17.55
C ASN A 18 -1.99 -10.57 18.35
N PRO A 19 -0.69 -10.18 18.37
CA PRO A 19 -0.30 -8.93 19.00
C PRO A 19 -1.04 -7.68 18.51
N VAL A 20 -1.38 -7.62 17.21
CA VAL A 20 -2.16 -6.51 16.67
C VAL A 20 -3.62 -6.59 17.09
N ALA A 21 -4.23 -7.78 17.11
CA ALA A 21 -5.58 -7.98 17.62
C ALA A 21 -5.69 -7.48 19.09
N ASP A 22 -4.73 -7.86 19.94
CA ASP A 22 -4.68 -7.41 21.35
C ASP A 22 -4.56 -5.87 21.47
N LEU A 23 -3.82 -5.23 20.55
CA LEU A 23 -3.72 -3.75 20.53
C LEU A 23 -5.03 -3.09 20.12
N ILE A 24 -5.76 -3.64 19.15
CA ILE A 24 -7.06 -3.11 18.72
C ILE A 24 -8.07 -3.23 19.88
N GLU A 25 -8.10 -4.39 20.53
CA GLU A 25 -8.98 -4.64 21.69
C GLU A 25 -8.68 -3.69 22.86
N LYS A 26 -7.41 -3.54 23.23
CA LYS A 26 -6.98 -2.58 24.28
C LYS A 26 -7.31 -1.12 23.94
N ALA A 27 -7.38 -0.80 22.66
CA ALA A 27 -7.81 0.52 22.20
C ALA A 27 -9.34 0.68 22.15
N ASN A 28 -10.10 -0.34 22.56
CA ASN A 28 -11.57 -0.39 22.58
C ASN A 28 -12.24 -0.13 21.23
N PHE A 29 -11.61 -0.56 20.12
CA PHE A 29 -12.26 -0.56 18.82
C PHE A 29 -13.06 -1.85 18.60
N HIS A 30 -14.25 -1.72 18.01
CA HIS A 30 -14.99 -2.88 17.52
C HIS A 30 -14.31 -3.40 16.25
N PHE A 31 -13.81 -4.63 16.30
CA PHE A 31 -13.12 -5.22 15.17
C PHE A 31 -13.54 -6.67 14.91
N ILE A 32 -13.30 -7.10 13.69
CA ILE A 32 -13.40 -8.50 13.28
C ILE A 32 -12.08 -8.94 12.68
N ARG A 33 -11.84 -10.24 12.67
CA ARG A 33 -10.68 -10.85 12.00
C ARG A 33 -11.13 -11.44 10.66
N ARG A 34 -10.37 -11.18 9.61
CA ARG A 34 -10.64 -11.72 8.28
C ARG A 34 -10.66 -13.25 8.27
N SER A 35 -9.79 -13.89 9.07
CA SER A 35 -9.67 -15.34 9.18
C SER A 35 -10.90 -16.03 9.75
N THR A 36 -11.77 -15.33 10.49
CA THR A 36 -12.99 -15.91 11.06
C THR A 36 -14.14 -16.02 10.06
N GLY A 37 -14.06 -15.28 8.93
CA GLY A 37 -15.16 -15.21 7.96
C GLY A 37 -16.38 -14.41 8.44
N GLU A 38 -16.28 -13.72 9.58
CA GLU A 38 -17.34 -12.88 10.12
C GLU A 38 -17.65 -11.71 9.17
N ILE A 39 -18.95 -11.42 9.02
CA ILE A 39 -19.42 -10.31 8.18
C ILE A 39 -19.36 -9.01 8.99
N PRO A 40 -18.76 -7.93 8.46
CA PRO A 40 -18.75 -6.64 9.13
C PRO A 40 -20.17 -6.13 9.43
N SER A 41 -20.38 -5.59 10.61
CA SER A 41 -21.61 -4.89 11.01
C SER A 41 -21.40 -3.36 10.89
N GLU A 42 -22.49 -2.60 11.05
CA GLU A 42 -22.42 -1.13 11.07
C GLU A 42 -21.53 -0.58 12.19
N ASN A 43 -21.31 -1.35 13.24
CA ASN A 43 -20.44 -0.97 14.36
C ASN A 43 -18.97 -1.38 14.17
N THR A 44 -18.64 -2.13 13.12
CA THR A 44 -17.28 -2.57 12.87
C THR A 44 -16.40 -1.39 12.45
N GLN A 45 -15.37 -1.10 13.23
CA GLN A 45 -14.44 0.01 12.98
C GLN A 45 -13.12 -0.45 12.35
N VAL A 46 -12.74 -1.72 12.62
CA VAL A 46 -11.49 -2.28 12.10
C VAL A 46 -11.74 -3.69 11.57
N ILE A 47 -11.19 -3.99 10.41
CA ILE A 47 -11.02 -5.36 9.93
C ILE A 47 -9.52 -5.67 10.01
N LEU A 48 -9.16 -6.64 10.84
CA LEU A 48 -7.81 -7.17 10.90
C LEU A 48 -7.62 -8.18 9.78
N GLY A 49 -6.81 -7.84 8.79
CA GLY A 49 -6.41 -8.73 7.70
C GLY A 49 -5.33 -9.70 8.16
N ASP A 50 -5.74 -10.75 8.83
CA ASP A 50 -4.89 -11.79 9.41
C ASP A 50 -4.85 -13.06 8.55
N THR A 51 -4.89 -12.87 7.24
CA THR A 51 -4.73 -13.90 6.21
C THR A 51 -3.58 -13.54 5.28
N MET A 52 -2.97 -14.56 4.66
CA MET A 52 -1.90 -14.35 3.69
C MET A 52 -2.45 -14.36 2.27
N GLY A 53 -1.83 -13.54 1.39
CA GLY A 53 -2.17 -13.51 -0.05
C GLY A 53 -3.38 -12.66 -0.43
N GLU A 54 -4.09 -12.04 0.52
CA GLU A 54 -5.30 -11.25 0.26
C GLU A 54 -5.07 -9.72 0.22
N LEU A 55 -3.83 -9.24 0.29
CA LEU A 55 -3.53 -7.80 0.35
C LEU A 55 -4.11 -7.04 -0.86
N MET A 56 -4.01 -7.61 -2.06
CA MET A 56 -4.55 -6.98 -3.28
C MET A 56 -6.09 -6.87 -3.22
N LEU A 57 -6.78 -7.84 -2.62
CA LEU A 57 -8.22 -7.74 -2.37
C LEU A 57 -8.54 -6.57 -1.42
N MET A 58 -7.76 -6.42 -0.35
CA MET A 58 -7.94 -5.31 0.60
C MET A 58 -7.72 -3.94 -0.07
N TYR A 59 -6.72 -3.81 -0.94
CA TYR A 59 -6.55 -2.59 -1.72
C TYR A 59 -7.73 -2.35 -2.67
N GLY A 60 -8.26 -3.40 -3.31
CA GLY A 60 -9.37 -3.28 -4.28
C GLY A 60 -10.67 -2.73 -3.68
N ILE A 61 -10.86 -2.82 -2.37
CA ILE A 61 -12.04 -2.31 -1.65
C ILE A 61 -11.75 -1.06 -0.81
N SER A 62 -10.53 -0.50 -0.91
CA SER A 62 -10.11 0.67 -0.13
C SER A 62 -10.28 1.97 -0.92
N ASP A 63 -10.41 3.09 -0.20
CA ASP A 63 -10.42 4.45 -0.76
C ASP A 63 -9.07 5.16 -0.62
N ILE A 64 -8.26 4.78 0.34
CA ILE A 64 -6.97 5.38 0.67
C ILE A 64 -6.03 4.27 1.14
N ALA A 65 -4.78 4.31 0.72
CA ALA A 65 -3.75 3.39 1.18
C ALA A 65 -2.66 4.11 1.98
N PHE A 66 -2.40 3.62 3.19
CA PHE A 66 -1.19 3.97 3.94
C PHE A 66 -0.18 2.84 3.85
N VAL A 67 1.00 3.13 3.29
CA VAL A 67 2.07 2.14 3.12
C VAL A 67 2.95 2.10 4.36
N GLY A 68 2.83 1.03 5.13
CA GLY A 68 3.52 0.83 6.40
C GLY A 68 5.03 0.65 6.28
N GLY A 69 5.72 0.51 7.43
CA GLY A 69 7.18 0.41 7.49
C GLY A 69 7.92 1.72 7.16
N SER A 70 7.19 2.79 6.90
CA SER A 70 7.71 4.08 6.42
C SER A 70 7.76 5.18 7.49
N LEU A 71 7.05 5.02 8.62
CA LEU A 71 7.12 5.95 9.76
C LEU A 71 8.37 5.74 10.62
N VAL A 72 8.96 4.57 10.56
CA VAL A 72 10.19 4.18 11.26
C VAL A 72 11.23 3.69 10.25
N LYS A 73 12.49 3.54 10.66
CA LYS A 73 13.62 3.18 9.77
C LYS A 73 13.57 1.70 9.32
N HIS A 74 12.42 1.25 8.79
CA HIS A 74 12.27 -0.08 8.16
C HIS A 74 12.27 -0.04 6.63
N GLY A 75 12.33 1.15 6.02
CA GLY A 75 12.52 1.30 4.57
C GLY A 75 11.25 1.30 3.74
N GLY A 76 10.07 1.17 4.37
CA GLY A 76 8.78 1.18 3.67
C GLY A 76 8.47 -0.13 2.93
N HIS A 77 7.18 -0.36 2.71
CA HIS A 77 6.68 -1.45 1.86
C HIS A 77 6.44 -0.97 0.42
N ASN A 78 6.05 -1.89 -0.45
CA ASN A 78 5.84 -1.65 -1.87
C ASN A 78 4.68 -0.65 -2.12
N PRO A 79 4.93 0.54 -2.69
CA PRO A 79 3.87 1.50 -3.00
C PRO A 79 3.12 1.17 -4.31
N LEU A 80 3.66 0.30 -5.17
CA LEU A 80 3.08 0.02 -6.48
C LEU A 80 1.80 -0.83 -6.39
N GLU A 81 1.65 -1.63 -5.33
CA GLU A 81 0.47 -2.48 -5.15
C GLU A 81 -0.83 -1.67 -5.02
N PRO A 82 -0.95 -0.68 -4.13
CA PRO A 82 -2.16 0.15 -4.05
C PRO A 82 -2.35 1.03 -5.30
N LEU A 83 -1.27 1.44 -5.97
CA LEU A 83 -1.36 2.23 -7.20
C LEU A 83 -2.02 1.46 -8.35
N ALA A 84 -1.97 0.12 -8.36
CA ALA A 84 -2.67 -0.70 -9.35
C ALA A 84 -4.20 -0.48 -9.32
N PHE A 85 -4.74 -0.02 -8.19
CA PHE A 85 -6.15 0.34 -7.99
C PHE A 85 -6.40 1.86 -8.05
N LYS A 86 -5.41 2.64 -8.47
CA LYS A 86 -5.45 4.11 -8.47
C LYS A 86 -5.77 4.71 -7.09
N LEU A 87 -5.36 4.02 -6.03
CA LEU A 87 -5.53 4.54 -4.68
C LEU A 87 -4.56 5.70 -4.42
N PRO A 88 -5.00 6.75 -3.72
CA PRO A 88 -4.09 7.72 -3.15
C PRO A 88 -3.20 7.04 -2.11
N VAL A 89 -1.89 7.16 -2.29
CA VAL A 89 -0.91 6.56 -1.41
C VAL A 89 -0.35 7.60 -0.44
N VAL A 90 -0.36 7.24 0.84
CA VAL A 90 0.29 7.99 1.93
C VAL A 90 1.43 7.15 2.49
N SER A 91 2.57 7.75 2.76
CA SER A 91 3.72 7.09 3.40
C SER A 91 4.44 8.00 4.38
N GLY A 92 5.23 7.42 5.29
CA GLY A 92 6.26 8.15 6.04
C GLY A 92 7.49 8.43 5.17
N LYS A 93 8.52 9.02 5.78
CA LYS A 93 9.76 9.42 5.07
C LYS A 93 10.77 8.30 4.84
N HIS A 94 10.65 7.20 5.55
CA HIS A 94 11.61 6.11 5.47
C HIS A 94 11.18 5.13 4.37
N THR A 95 11.65 5.37 3.13
CA THR A 95 11.22 4.63 1.93
C THR A 95 12.41 4.07 1.13
N PHE A 96 13.55 3.86 1.79
CA PHE A 96 14.81 3.47 1.18
C PHE A 96 14.84 2.04 0.59
N ASN A 97 13.79 1.23 0.80
CA ASN A 97 13.64 -0.06 0.10
C ASN A 97 13.18 0.10 -1.35
N PHE A 98 12.61 1.26 -1.70
CA PHE A 98 12.06 1.56 -3.03
C PHE A 98 12.44 2.98 -3.47
N PRO A 99 13.75 3.35 -3.47
CA PRO A 99 14.17 4.74 -3.62
C PRO A 99 13.78 5.34 -4.97
N GLU A 100 13.97 4.61 -6.07
CA GLU A 100 13.65 5.07 -7.42
C GLU A 100 12.14 5.28 -7.60
N VAL A 101 11.33 4.33 -7.13
CA VAL A 101 9.88 4.41 -7.22
C VAL A 101 9.35 5.61 -6.44
N PHE A 102 9.84 5.83 -5.21
CA PHE A 102 9.40 6.97 -4.41
C PHE A 102 9.90 8.30 -4.98
N THR A 103 11.08 8.36 -5.61
CA THR A 103 11.55 9.54 -6.33
C THR A 103 10.59 9.91 -7.45
N SER A 104 10.28 8.97 -8.36
CA SER A 104 9.34 9.21 -9.45
C SER A 104 7.94 9.59 -8.94
N LEU A 105 7.46 8.94 -7.90
CA LEU A 105 6.15 9.25 -7.30
C LEU A 105 6.08 10.66 -6.71
N LEU A 106 7.16 11.14 -6.10
CA LEU A 106 7.25 12.48 -5.53
C LEU A 106 7.30 13.55 -6.62
N GLU A 107 8.04 13.32 -7.71
CA GLU A 107 8.14 14.23 -8.85
C GLU A 107 6.78 14.51 -9.49
N VAL A 108 5.93 13.48 -9.63
CA VAL A 108 4.58 13.61 -10.21
C VAL A 108 3.49 13.90 -9.17
N GLN A 109 3.85 14.08 -7.90
CA GLN A 109 2.89 14.20 -6.80
C GLN A 109 1.94 12.99 -6.70
N GLY A 110 2.43 11.79 -7.00
CA GLY A 110 1.69 10.53 -6.96
C GLY A 110 1.71 9.83 -5.60
N VAL A 111 2.37 10.41 -4.60
CA VAL A 111 2.40 9.96 -3.20
C VAL A 111 2.44 11.16 -2.27
N LEU A 112 1.84 11.03 -1.09
CA LEU A 112 1.96 12.02 0.00
C LEU A 112 2.88 11.46 1.08
N GLN A 113 4.04 12.09 1.25
CA GLN A 113 4.93 11.78 2.37
C GLN A 113 4.64 12.67 3.57
N ILE A 114 4.51 12.04 4.73
CA ILE A 114 4.23 12.74 5.99
C ILE A 114 5.43 12.67 6.95
N ASN A 115 5.47 13.62 7.87
CA ASN A 115 6.32 13.48 9.04
C ASN A 115 5.82 12.30 9.88
N SER A 116 6.77 11.60 10.54
CA SER A 116 6.47 10.40 11.34
C SER A 116 5.75 10.74 12.65
N THR A 117 4.61 11.43 12.56
CA THR A 117 3.76 11.76 13.71
C THR A 117 2.33 11.31 13.45
N GLU A 118 1.66 10.87 14.50
CA GLU A 118 0.25 10.47 14.47
C GLU A 118 -0.64 11.61 13.98
N LYS A 119 -0.35 12.83 14.40
CA LYS A 119 -1.08 14.03 14.00
C LYS A 119 -0.99 14.28 12.50
N ALA A 120 0.21 14.19 11.91
CA ALA A 120 0.40 14.37 10.47
C ALA A 120 -0.36 13.31 9.66
N LEU A 121 -0.37 12.05 10.11
CA LEU A 121 -1.16 11.00 9.49
C LEU A 121 -2.66 11.30 9.57
N ALA A 122 -3.16 11.66 10.74
CA ALA A 122 -4.57 11.97 10.95
C ALA A 122 -5.04 13.15 10.09
N GLU A 123 -4.24 14.22 9.99
CA GLU A 123 -4.55 15.41 9.19
C GLU A 123 -4.60 15.09 7.68
N ILE A 124 -3.68 14.27 7.18
CA ILE A 124 -3.67 13.95 5.75
C ILE A 124 -4.81 13.00 5.38
N ILE A 125 -5.11 12.01 6.23
CA ILE A 125 -6.26 11.12 6.03
C ILE A 125 -7.56 11.92 6.07
N ASP A 126 -7.74 12.83 7.04
CA ASP A 126 -8.91 13.71 7.12
C ASP A 126 -9.10 14.52 5.82
N LYS A 127 -8.03 15.11 5.27
CA LYS A 127 -8.07 15.83 3.99
C LYS A 127 -8.49 14.94 2.82
N LEU A 128 -7.92 13.75 2.73
CA LEU A 128 -8.24 12.82 1.64
C LEU A 128 -9.67 12.27 1.75
N LEU A 129 -10.16 12.00 2.95
CA LEU A 129 -11.55 11.56 3.16
C LEU A 129 -12.55 12.63 2.72
N ASN A 130 -12.24 13.91 2.93
CA ASN A 130 -13.11 15.04 2.58
C ASN A 130 -13.01 15.50 1.11
N SER A 131 -12.07 14.99 0.31
CA SER A 131 -11.92 15.39 -1.09
C SER A 131 -11.73 14.19 -2.02
N LYS A 132 -12.79 13.85 -2.73
CA LYS A 132 -12.77 12.83 -3.80
C LYS A 132 -11.83 13.24 -4.94
N GLU A 133 -11.80 14.52 -5.30
CA GLU A 133 -10.95 15.07 -6.35
C GLU A 133 -9.47 14.91 -5.99
N ALA A 134 -9.10 15.19 -4.73
CA ALA A 134 -7.74 15.01 -4.25
C ALA A 134 -7.32 13.53 -4.29
N ARG A 135 -8.21 12.61 -3.89
CA ARG A 135 -7.96 11.17 -3.99
C ARG A 135 -7.73 10.74 -5.43
N GLN A 136 -8.60 11.14 -6.35
CA GLN A 136 -8.51 10.78 -7.77
C GLN A 136 -7.26 11.35 -8.43
N ARG A 137 -6.93 12.62 -8.17
CA ARG A 137 -5.73 13.26 -8.72
C ARG A 137 -4.46 12.53 -8.27
N LEU A 138 -4.33 12.28 -6.96
CA LEU A 138 -3.16 11.61 -6.40
C LEU A 138 -3.04 10.17 -6.90
N GLY A 139 -4.15 9.42 -6.88
CA GLY A 139 -4.18 8.04 -7.35
C GLY A 139 -3.87 7.90 -8.84
N ASN A 140 -4.39 8.79 -9.69
CA ASN A 140 -4.09 8.79 -11.11
C ASN A 140 -2.61 9.12 -11.38
N ALA A 141 -2.06 10.16 -10.73
CA ALA A 141 -0.65 10.52 -10.88
C ALA A 141 0.28 9.35 -10.48
N GLY A 142 -0.02 8.67 -9.37
CA GLY A 142 0.74 7.48 -8.96
C GLY A 142 0.57 6.30 -9.91
N TYR A 143 -0.61 6.09 -10.48
CA TYR A 143 -0.87 5.03 -11.46
C TYR A 143 -0.05 5.18 -12.74
N GLU A 144 0.18 6.40 -13.23
CA GLU A 144 1.05 6.63 -14.40
C GLU A 144 2.48 6.13 -14.16
N VAL A 145 3.04 6.38 -12.96
CA VAL A 145 4.35 5.83 -12.58
C VAL A 145 4.36 4.30 -12.60
N LEU A 146 3.27 3.66 -12.15
CA LEU A 146 3.15 2.20 -12.23
C LEU A 146 3.16 1.72 -13.69
N ILE A 147 2.45 2.39 -14.59
CA ILE A 147 2.37 2.01 -16.01
C ILE A 147 3.74 2.16 -16.68
N GLU A 148 4.46 3.22 -16.42
CA GLU A 148 5.82 3.43 -16.94
C GLU A 148 6.79 2.34 -16.46
N ASN A 149 6.64 1.87 -15.23
CA ASN A 149 7.46 0.79 -14.67
C ASN A 149 7.08 -0.62 -15.19
N ARG A 150 5.84 -0.86 -15.63
CA ARG A 150 5.39 -2.19 -16.13
C ARG A 150 6.22 -2.74 -17.29
N GLY A 151 6.78 -1.88 -18.14
CA GLY A 151 7.62 -2.30 -19.26
C GLY A 151 9.06 -2.70 -18.90
N ALA A 152 9.50 -2.54 -17.65
CA ALA A 152 10.90 -2.77 -17.28
C ALA A 152 11.34 -4.24 -17.46
N LEU A 153 10.50 -5.20 -17.10
CA LEU A 153 10.78 -6.62 -17.30
C LEU A 153 10.89 -6.98 -18.79
N GLN A 154 9.96 -6.48 -19.63
CA GLN A 154 10.01 -6.74 -21.06
C GLN A 154 11.26 -6.13 -21.68
N ARG A 155 11.59 -4.89 -21.35
CA ARG A 155 12.83 -4.25 -21.81
C ARG A 155 14.08 -5.05 -21.41
N LEU A 156 14.12 -5.60 -20.19
CA LEU A 156 15.21 -6.44 -19.73
C LEU A 156 15.29 -7.75 -20.50
N LEU A 157 14.15 -8.40 -20.76
CA LEU A 157 14.08 -9.62 -21.57
C LEU A 157 14.54 -9.36 -23.01
N ASP A 158 14.13 -8.25 -23.61
CA ASP A 158 14.53 -7.83 -24.96
C ASP A 158 16.04 -7.58 -25.02
N LEU A 159 16.62 -6.98 -23.99
CA LEU A 159 18.08 -6.79 -23.88
C LEU A 159 18.85 -8.09 -23.69
N LEU A 160 18.30 -9.06 -22.97
CA LEU A 160 18.93 -10.36 -22.74
C LEU A 160 18.76 -11.35 -23.87
N HIS A 161 17.72 -11.21 -24.69
CA HIS A 161 17.37 -12.14 -25.77
C HIS A 161 18.54 -12.47 -26.71
N PRO A 162 19.33 -11.48 -27.22
CA PRO A 162 20.48 -11.78 -28.08
C PRO A 162 21.57 -12.64 -27.42
N TYR A 163 21.72 -12.52 -26.10
CA TYR A 163 22.71 -13.28 -25.33
C TYR A 163 22.22 -14.71 -25.05
N LEU A 164 20.92 -14.89 -24.81
CA LEU A 164 20.32 -16.19 -24.52
C LEU A 164 20.25 -17.07 -25.77
N THR A 165 19.98 -16.50 -26.95
CA THR A 165 19.98 -17.22 -28.22
C THR A 165 21.37 -17.69 -28.64
N ASN A 166 22.41 -16.89 -28.42
CA ASN A 166 23.79 -17.28 -28.74
C ASN A 166 24.30 -18.44 -27.85
N ILE A 167 23.79 -18.61 -26.64
CA ILE A 167 24.17 -19.72 -25.74
C ILE A 167 23.57 -21.05 -26.26
N SER A 168 22.36 -21.00 -26.82
CA SER A 168 21.69 -22.20 -27.37
C SER A 168 22.29 -22.71 -28.67
N GLU A 169 22.98 -21.88 -29.43
CA GLU A 169 23.64 -22.25 -30.69
C GLU A 169 25.06 -22.81 -30.48
N ASN A 170 25.73 -22.46 -29.39
CA ASN A 170 27.08 -22.95 -29.06
C ASN A 170 27.12 -24.29 -28.33
N HIS A 171 25.97 -24.93 -28.07
CA HIS A 171 25.85 -26.26 -27.46
C HIS A 171 25.28 -27.33 -28.43
N LYS A 172 25.33 -27.08 -29.73
CA LYS A 172 25.16 -28.10 -30.79
C LYS A 172 26.48 -28.36 -31.45
#